data_d5b93f5a0c60c1df813b462a20ea2730
#
_entry.id   d5b93f5a0c60c1df813b462a20ea2730
#
_cell.length_a   1.000
_cell.length_b   1.000
_cell.length_c   1.000
_cell.angle_alpha   90.00
_cell.angle_beta   90.00
_cell.angle_gamma   90.00
#
_symmetry.space_group_name_H-M   'P 1'
#
loop_
_entity.id
_entity.type
_entity.pdbx_description
1 polymer ?
#
loop_
_entity_poly.entity_id
_entity_poly.type
_entity_poly.pdbx_seq_one_letter_code
_entity_poly.pdbx_strand_id
1 'polypeptide(L)'
;EPVEGFDLGKLHLIEMPTKDETDDNVILLWEPTPGLEVGKPYKFHYRLRWMRDPAPSGIFSVRATRHGTPVQKPDQVLMVIDFAKPLQPEQKVGDPKWDDISKLKPVVTINQQSVKLLHVGLSDISMPNVDDLPAGLGRSDKLHMPQVLRAFFVCEPPKDLADMDMTCELQDENGKVVSERWVYLWKRTH
;
A
#
# COMPACT_ATOMS: atom_id res chain seq x y z
N GLU A 1 0.60 -16.89 6.43
CA GLU A 1 -0.83 -17.21 6.30
C GLU A 1 -1.22 -18.16 7.42
N PRO A 2 -2.01 -17.70 8.41
CA PRO A 2 -2.54 -18.56 9.47
C PRO A 2 -3.54 -19.57 8.86
N VAL A 3 -3.58 -20.77 9.39
CA VAL A 3 -4.50 -21.84 8.95
C VAL A 3 -5.34 -22.33 10.11
N GLU A 4 -4.73 -22.60 11.28
CA GLU A 4 -5.40 -23.13 12.48
C GLU A 4 -4.67 -22.60 13.73
N GLY A 5 -5.42 -22.34 14.81
CA GLY A 5 -4.86 -21.95 16.10
C GLY A 5 -4.57 -20.46 16.28
N PHE A 6 -4.98 -19.63 15.33
CA PHE A 6 -4.80 -18.16 15.35
C PHE A 6 -6.18 -17.46 15.40
N ASP A 7 -7.00 -17.76 16.39
CA ASP A 7 -8.39 -17.28 16.43
C ASP A 7 -8.46 -15.77 16.71
N LEU A 8 -8.18 -15.37 17.95
CA LEU A 8 -8.15 -13.98 18.36
C LEU A 8 -6.77 -13.62 18.89
N GLY A 9 -6.28 -12.44 18.53
CA GLY A 9 -4.98 -11.98 19.00
C GLY A 9 -4.57 -10.65 18.39
N LYS A 10 -3.37 -10.21 18.76
CA LYS A 10 -2.72 -9.00 18.25
C LYS A 10 -1.42 -9.36 17.56
N LEU A 11 -1.16 -8.73 16.43
CA LEU A 11 0.16 -8.74 15.81
C LEU A 11 0.97 -7.55 16.35
N HIS A 12 2.18 -7.85 16.83
CA HIS A 12 3.15 -6.86 17.24
C HIS A 12 4.30 -6.86 16.24
N LEU A 13 4.51 -5.75 15.58
CA LEU A 13 5.71 -5.47 14.80
C LEU A 13 6.61 -4.59 15.67
N ILE A 14 7.78 -5.08 16.01
CA ILE A 14 8.78 -4.38 16.80
C ILE A 14 9.97 -4.09 15.91
N GLU A 15 10.26 -2.83 15.71
CA GLU A 15 11.42 -2.35 14.98
C GLU A 15 12.38 -1.70 15.97
N MET A 16 13.60 -2.23 16.04
CA MET A 16 14.65 -1.68 16.89
C MET A 16 15.58 -0.84 16.04
N PRO A 17 15.89 0.41 16.43
CA PRO A 17 16.84 1.23 15.69
C PRO A 17 18.25 0.64 15.86
N THR A 18 18.79 0.09 14.78
CA THR A 18 20.16 -0.40 14.71
C THR A 18 20.98 0.42 13.72
N LYS A 19 22.32 0.39 13.87
CA LYS A 19 23.23 1.09 12.96
C LYS A 19 23.72 0.22 11.83
N ASP A 20 23.64 -1.11 11.98
CA ASP A 20 24.14 -2.09 11.04
C ASP A 20 22.99 -2.96 10.52
N GLU A 21 22.97 -3.22 9.20
CA GLU A 21 22.01 -4.12 8.54
C GLU A 21 22.16 -5.58 8.95
N THR A 22 23.26 -5.94 9.62
CA THR A 22 23.53 -7.29 10.10
C THR A 22 22.83 -7.62 11.41
N ASP A 23 22.28 -6.61 12.09
CA ASP A 23 21.56 -6.80 13.34
C ASP A 23 20.10 -7.16 13.06
N ASP A 24 19.58 -8.21 13.69
CA ASP A 24 18.17 -8.55 13.66
C ASP A 24 17.39 -7.45 14.40
N ASN A 25 16.77 -6.56 13.64
CA ASN A 25 16.13 -5.36 14.15
C ASN A 25 14.61 -5.33 13.96
N VAL A 26 14.03 -6.37 13.37
CA VAL A 26 12.59 -6.47 13.13
C VAL A 26 12.07 -7.78 13.68
N ILE A 27 11.11 -7.67 14.59
CA ILE A 27 10.44 -8.83 15.18
C ILE A 27 8.94 -8.72 14.91
N LEU A 28 8.36 -9.75 14.31
CA LEU A 28 6.92 -9.90 14.19
C LEU A 28 6.46 -11.04 15.09
N LEU A 29 5.61 -10.73 16.06
CA LEU A 29 5.04 -11.74 16.95
C LEU A 29 3.52 -11.62 17.03
N TRP A 30 2.88 -12.72 17.34
CA TRP A 30 1.45 -12.79 17.57
C TRP A 30 1.18 -13.11 19.04
N GLU A 31 0.35 -12.29 19.68
CA GLU A 31 -0.12 -12.43 21.05
C GLU A 31 -1.55 -12.93 21.04
N PRO A 32 -1.83 -14.15 21.52
CA PRO A 32 -3.20 -14.69 21.56
C PRO A 32 -4.06 -13.99 22.62
N THR A 33 -5.35 -13.91 22.34
CA THR A 33 -6.37 -13.42 23.28
C THR A 33 -7.50 -14.47 23.40
N PRO A 34 -7.73 -15.08 24.57
CA PRO A 34 -6.95 -14.96 25.81
C PRO A 34 -5.53 -15.51 25.68
N GLY A 35 -4.65 -15.11 26.59
CA GLY A 35 -3.25 -15.57 26.61
C GLY A 35 -3.12 -17.08 26.79
N LEU A 36 -1.93 -17.61 26.54
CA LEU A 36 -1.61 -19.03 26.67
C LEU A 36 -1.62 -19.44 28.15
N GLU A 37 -2.18 -20.61 28.45
CA GLU A 37 -2.22 -21.14 29.82
C GLU A 37 -1.06 -22.12 30.02
N VAL A 38 -0.36 -22.00 31.16
CA VAL A 38 0.75 -22.88 31.53
C VAL A 38 0.25 -24.34 31.65
N GLY A 39 0.98 -25.26 31.04
CA GLY A 39 0.68 -26.69 31.06
C GLY A 39 -0.36 -27.18 30.05
N LYS A 40 -0.96 -26.28 29.26
CA LYS A 40 -1.84 -26.68 28.15
C LYS A 40 -1.06 -26.77 26.84
N PRO A 41 -1.27 -27.84 26.04
CA PRO A 41 -0.70 -27.90 24.71
C PRO A 41 -1.48 -26.99 23.75
N TYR A 42 -0.78 -26.26 22.91
CA TYR A 42 -1.34 -25.44 21.84
C TYR A 42 -0.80 -25.91 20.50
N LYS A 43 -1.66 -25.95 19.50
CA LYS A 43 -1.30 -26.35 18.14
C LYS A 43 -1.54 -25.18 17.22
N PHE A 44 -0.49 -24.80 16.49
CA PHE A 44 -0.55 -23.76 15.47
C PHE A 44 -0.21 -24.37 14.12
N HIS A 45 -1.03 -24.08 13.13
CA HIS A 45 -0.78 -24.45 11.74
C HIS A 45 -0.75 -23.20 10.89
N TYR A 46 0.36 -22.99 10.21
CA TYR A 46 0.54 -21.84 9.33
C TYR A 46 1.35 -22.21 8.09
N ARG A 47 1.19 -21.40 7.05
CA ARG A 47 1.93 -21.52 5.80
C ARG A 47 2.87 -20.34 5.64
N LEU A 48 4.17 -20.61 5.49
CA LEU A 48 5.16 -19.62 5.07
C LEU A 48 5.29 -19.66 3.55
N ARG A 49 5.26 -18.49 2.95
CA ARG A 49 5.51 -18.30 1.52
C ARG A 49 6.69 -17.35 1.36
N TRP A 50 7.73 -17.83 0.73
CA TRP A 50 8.89 -17.04 0.37
C TRP A 50 8.72 -16.58 -1.07
N MET A 51 8.53 -15.29 -1.29
CA MET A 51 8.31 -14.73 -2.62
C MET A 51 8.94 -13.35 -2.71
N ARG A 52 9.40 -12.99 -3.91
CA ARG A 52 9.95 -11.66 -4.18
C ARG A 52 8.90 -10.56 -4.17
N ASP A 53 7.70 -10.92 -4.57
CA ASP A 53 6.60 -9.97 -4.77
C ASP A 53 5.31 -10.67 -4.35
N PRO A 54 4.84 -10.47 -3.11
CA PRO A 54 3.55 -10.99 -2.70
C PRO A 54 2.48 -10.25 -3.51
N ALA A 55 2.01 -10.87 -4.58
CA ALA A 55 0.84 -10.37 -5.28
C ALA A 55 -0.40 -10.70 -4.43
N PRO A 56 -1.03 -9.75 -3.74
CA PRO A 56 -2.30 -10.01 -3.11
C PRO A 56 -3.30 -10.32 -4.21
N SER A 57 -3.93 -11.48 -4.13
CA SER A 57 -4.89 -11.91 -5.12
C SER A 57 -6.09 -10.94 -5.14
N GLY A 58 -6.27 -10.24 -6.23
CA GLY A 58 -7.49 -9.50 -6.52
C GLY A 58 -7.61 -8.07 -5.97
N ILE A 59 -6.60 -7.54 -5.25
CA ILE A 59 -6.58 -6.15 -4.81
C ILE A 59 -5.38 -5.39 -5.39
N PHE A 60 -5.45 -4.07 -5.39
CA PHE A 60 -4.31 -3.22 -5.77
C PHE A 60 -3.24 -3.24 -4.68
N SER A 61 -1.98 -3.47 -5.06
CA SER A 61 -0.82 -3.42 -4.17
C SER A 61 -0.03 -2.13 -4.36
N VAL A 62 0.59 -1.63 -3.31
CA VAL A 62 1.48 -0.46 -3.37
C VAL A 62 2.75 -0.82 -4.13
N ARG A 63 3.07 -0.06 -5.17
CA ARG A 63 4.25 -0.28 -6.03
C ARG A 63 5.31 0.79 -5.87
N ALA A 64 4.89 2.02 -5.68
CA ALA A 64 5.81 3.12 -5.52
C ALA A 64 5.22 4.22 -4.66
N THR A 65 6.09 4.88 -3.91
CA THR A 65 5.78 6.08 -3.14
C THR A 65 6.75 7.17 -3.55
N ARG A 66 6.24 8.37 -3.78
CA ARG A 66 7.04 9.56 -4.04
C ARG A 66 6.46 10.71 -3.24
N HIS A 67 7.32 11.58 -2.76
CA HIS A 67 6.89 12.82 -2.12
C HIS A 67 7.72 13.98 -2.62
N GLY A 68 7.19 15.17 -2.47
CA GLY A 68 7.85 16.39 -2.89
C GLY A 68 7.06 17.61 -2.43
N THR A 69 7.49 18.76 -2.92
CA THR A 69 6.86 20.03 -2.67
C THR A 69 6.26 20.56 -3.98
N PRO A 70 4.98 20.94 -3.99
CA PRO A 70 4.39 21.55 -5.19
C PRO A 70 5.13 22.83 -5.58
N VAL A 71 5.22 23.09 -6.88
CA VAL A 71 5.88 24.29 -7.40
C VAL A 71 5.23 25.54 -6.80
N GLN A 72 6.06 26.46 -6.31
CA GLN A 72 5.65 27.73 -5.67
C GLN A 72 4.83 27.58 -4.36
N LYS A 73 4.82 26.40 -3.73
CA LYS A 73 4.11 26.15 -2.48
C LYS A 73 5.01 25.41 -1.47
N PRO A 74 6.07 26.07 -0.94
CA PRO A 74 7.09 25.40 -0.10
C PRO A 74 6.56 24.84 1.22
N ASP A 75 5.45 25.36 1.71
CA ASP A 75 4.81 24.88 2.96
C ASP A 75 3.88 23.67 2.74
N GLN A 76 3.73 23.20 1.50
CA GLN A 76 2.88 22.07 1.17
C GLN A 76 3.68 20.81 0.87
N VAL A 77 3.09 19.67 1.16
CA VAL A 77 3.63 18.33 0.87
C VAL A 77 2.74 17.66 -0.17
N LEU A 78 3.33 17.23 -1.27
CA LEU A 78 2.70 16.39 -2.28
C LEU A 78 3.12 14.95 -2.04
N MET A 79 2.15 14.06 -1.92
CA MET A 79 2.34 12.61 -1.89
C MET A 79 1.80 12.00 -3.16
N VAL A 80 2.52 11.03 -3.71
CA VAL A 80 2.14 10.26 -4.90
C VAL A 80 2.36 8.79 -4.63
N ILE A 81 1.31 7.99 -4.80
CA ILE A 81 1.32 6.56 -4.51
C ILE A 81 0.82 5.82 -5.74
N ASP A 82 1.63 4.92 -6.27
CA ASP A 82 1.24 4.06 -7.38
C ASP A 82 0.75 2.71 -6.83
N PHE A 83 -0.49 2.39 -7.13
CA PHE A 83 -1.13 1.12 -6.82
C PHE A 83 -1.22 0.27 -8.08
N ALA A 84 -0.80 -0.99 -8.02
CA ALA A 84 -0.87 -1.89 -9.16
C ALA A 84 -1.68 -3.14 -8.82
N LYS A 85 -2.51 -3.56 -9.76
CA LYS A 85 -3.28 -4.80 -9.68
C LYS A 85 -2.88 -5.68 -10.85
N PRO A 86 -2.32 -6.87 -10.60
CA PRO A 86 -2.01 -7.82 -11.67
C PRO A 86 -3.27 -8.16 -12.46
N LEU A 87 -3.15 -8.23 -13.78
CA LEU A 87 -4.21 -8.78 -14.61
C LEU A 87 -4.41 -10.26 -14.25
N GLN A 88 -5.67 -10.67 -14.17
CA GLN A 88 -5.98 -12.09 -14.08
C GLN A 88 -5.59 -12.77 -15.41
N PRO A 89 -5.26 -14.08 -15.42
CA PRO A 89 -4.78 -14.77 -16.62
C PRO A 89 -5.70 -14.63 -17.84
N GLU A 90 -7.01 -14.46 -17.61
CA GLU A 90 -8.00 -14.29 -18.68
C GLU A 90 -8.21 -12.83 -19.10
N GLN A 91 -7.64 -11.87 -18.38
CA GLN A 91 -7.80 -10.44 -18.67
C GLN A 91 -6.77 -9.97 -19.69
N LYS A 92 -7.21 -9.10 -20.59
CA LYS A 92 -6.36 -8.39 -21.55
C LYS A 92 -6.34 -6.90 -21.24
N VAL A 93 -5.29 -6.21 -21.64
CA VAL A 93 -5.23 -4.76 -21.57
C VAL A 93 -6.43 -4.16 -22.31
N GLY A 94 -7.16 -3.26 -21.65
CA GLY A 94 -8.38 -2.66 -22.19
C GLY A 94 -9.63 -3.53 -22.08
N ASP A 95 -9.55 -4.69 -21.39
CA ASP A 95 -10.74 -5.50 -21.10
C ASP A 95 -11.70 -4.70 -20.19
N PRO A 96 -13.03 -4.72 -20.46
CA PRO A 96 -14.03 -4.08 -19.60
C PRO A 96 -14.08 -4.61 -18.17
N LYS A 97 -13.34 -5.69 -17.86
CA LYS A 97 -13.14 -6.19 -16.49
C LYS A 97 -12.08 -5.41 -15.68
N TRP A 98 -11.40 -4.45 -16.28
CA TRP A 98 -10.57 -3.52 -15.50
C TRP A 98 -11.46 -2.70 -14.58
N ASP A 99 -10.92 -2.40 -13.40
CA ASP A 99 -11.65 -1.58 -12.45
C ASP A 99 -11.85 -0.17 -13.04
N ASP A 100 -13.10 0.24 -13.10
CA ASP A 100 -13.47 1.56 -13.58
C ASP A 100 -13.02 2.61 -12.55
N ILE A 101 -12.04 3.42 -12.94
CA ILE A 101 -11.49 4.48 -12.08
C ILE A 101 -12.56 5.46 -11.56
N SER A 102 -13.65 5.67 -12.33
CA SER A 102 -14.73 6.56 -11.91
C SER A 102 -15.49 6.06 -10.68
N LYS A 103 -15.38 4.77 -10.38
CA LYS A 103 -15.98 4.09 -9.23
C LYS A 103 -15.03 3.91 -8.07
N LEU A 104 -13.80 4.38 -8.21
CA LEU A 104 -12.77 4.26 -7.19
C LEU A 104 -12.42 5.62 -6.62
N LYS A 105 -12.13 5.65 -5.32
CA LYS A 105 -11.65 6.85 -4.65
C LYS A 105 -10.50 6.54 -3.71
N PRO A 106 -9.46 7.37 -3.66
CA PRO A 106 -8.45 7.31 -2.62
C PRO A 106 -9.02 7.89 -1.33
N VAL A 107 -8.86 7.16 -0.24
CA VAL A 107 -9.21 7.59 1.11
C VAL A 107 -7.94 7.83 1.89
N VAL A 108 -7.68 9.09 2.22
CA VAL A 108 -6.47 9.53 2.92
C VAL A 108 -6.83 9.86 4.36
N THR A 109 -6.03 9.34 5.30
CA THR A 109 -6.12 9.70 6.72
C THR A 109 -4.78 10.24 7.19
N ILE A 110 -4.80 11.33 7.93
CA ILE A 110 -3.64 11.94 8.58
C ILE A 110 -3.93 12.00 10.07
N ASN A 111 -3.03 11.48 10.90
CA ASN A 111 -3.27 11.37 12.35
C ASN A 111 -3.28 12.70 13.10
N GLN A 112 -2.77 13.78 12.51
CA GLN A 112 -2.72 15.11 13.09
C GLN A 112 -3.88 15.98 12.58
N GLN A 113 -4.78 16.36 13.45
CA GLN A 113 -5.94 17.20 13.11
C GLN A 113 -5.56 18.62 12.62
N SER A 114 -4.37 19.09 12.96
CA SER A 114 -3.86 20.41 12.53
C SER A 114 -3.40 20.44 11.07
N VAL A 115 -3.22 19.29 10.44
CA VAL A 115 -2.80 19.19 9.04
C VAL A 115 -4.02 19.34 8.12
N LYS A 116 -3.95 20.29 7.20
CA LYS A 116 -5.01 20.51 6.20
C LYS A 116 -4.78 19.62 4.98
N LEU A 117 -5.73 18.74 4.69
CA LEU A 117 -5.78 18.02 3.41
C LEU A 117 -6.42 18.95 2.37
N LEU A 118 -5.65 19.36 1.35
CA LEU A 118 -6.06 20.36 0.38
C LEU A 118 -6.64 19.76 -0.89
N HIS A 119 -6.05 18.67 -1.35
CA HIS A 119 -6.44 18.02 -2.60
C HIS A 119 -6.17 16.52 -2.52
N VAL A 120 -7.07 15.74 -3.12
CA VAL A 120 -6.92 14.28 -3.30
C VAL A 120 -7.38 13.93 -4.70
N GLY A 121 -6.62 13.13 -5.41
CA GLY A 121 -6.96 12.71 -6.76
C GLY A 121 -6.51 11.29 -7.08
N LEU A 122 -7.09 10.74 -8.13
CA LEU A 122 -6.78 9.43 -8.67
C LEU A 122 -6.65 9.54 -10.19
N SER A 123 -5.62 8.92 -10.76
CA SER A 123 -5.39 8.85 -12.21
C SER A 123 -5.05 7.43 -12.62
N ASP A 124 -5.58 6.99 -13.74
CA ASP A 124 -5.12 5.75 -14.38
C ASP A 124 -3.87 6.07 -15.18
N ILE A 125 -2.78 5.40 -14.83
CA ILE A 125 -1.49 5.50 -15.51
C ILE A 125 -1.10 4.17 -16.16
N SER A 126 -2.04 3.25 -16.25
CA SER A 126 -1.86 2.00 -16.98
C SER A 126 -1.54 2.31 -18.43
N MET A 127 -0.67 1.54 -19.03
CA MET A 127 -0.39 1.70 -20.46
C MET A 127 -1.59 1.22 -21.29
N PRO A 128 -2.31 2.11 -21.99
CA PRO A 128 -3.57 1.75 -22.64
C PRO A 128 -3.39 0.90 -23.89
N ASN A 129 -2.22 0.94 -24.54
CA ASN A 129 -1.94 0.25 -25.79
C ASN A 129 -0.69 -0.60 -25.75
N VAL A 130 -0.81 -1.83 -26.23
CA VAL A 130 0.33 -2.75 -26.41
C VAL A 130 1.37 -2.17 -27.38
N ASP A 131 0.94 -1.33 -28.30
CA ASP A 131 1.79 -0.73 -29.34
C ASP A 131 2.61 0.48 -28.80
N ASP A 132 2.17 1.08 -27.69
CA ASP A 132 2.87 2.18 -27.02
C ASP A 132 3.99 1.69 -26.07
N LEU A 133 4.21 0.38 -25.99
CA LEU A 133 5.22 -0.20 -25.12
C LEU A 133 6.63 -0.07 -25.73
N PRO A 134 7.67 0.14 -24.90
CA PRO A 134 9.04 0.22 -25.39
C PRO A 134 9.41 -0.96 -26.28
N ALA A 135 10.12 -0.67 -27.38
CA ALA A 135 10.65 -1.69 -28.27
C ALA A 135 11.58 -2.62 -27.46
N GLY A 136 11.33 -3.94 -27.58
CA GLY A 136 12.13 -4.96 -26.87
C GLY A 136 11.38 -5.76 -25.82
N LEU A 137 10.19 -5.34 -25.39
CA LEU A 137 9.32 -6.19 -24.58
C LEU A 137 8.71 -7.30 -25.43
N GLY A 138 8.82 -8.54 -24.97
CA GLY A 138 8.20 -9.70 -25.62
C GLY A 138 6.67 -9.58 -25.69
N ARG A 139 6.06 -10.22 -26.68
CA ARG A 139 4.60 -10.17 -26.87
C ARG A 139 3.82 -10.77 -25.68
N SER A 140 4.42 -11.75 -24.99
CA SER A 140 3.86 -12.34 -23.77
C SER A 140 3.89 -11.39 -22.58
N ASP A 141 4.95 -10.58 -22.47
CA ASP A 141 5.14 -9.65 -21.35
C ASP A 141 4.14 -8.48 -21.43
N LYS A 142 3.80 -8.09 -22.67
CA LYS A 142 2.82 -7.06 -22.97
C LYS A 142 1.39 -7.43 -22.56
N LEU A 143 1.05 -8.72 -22.56
CA LEU A 143 -0.27 -9.23 -22.22
C LEU A 143 -0.55 -9.30 -20.71
N HIS A 144 0.48 -9.12 -19.88
CA HIS A 144 0.41 -9.27 -18.42
C HIS A 144 0.71 -7.97 -17.66
N MET A 145 0.62 -6.81 -18.35
CA MET A 145 0.83 -5.53 -17.70
C MET A 145 -0.25 -5.27 -16.65
N PRO A 146 0.13 -4.87 -15.44
CA PRO A 146 -0.84 -4.58 -14.39
C PRO A 146 -1.64 -3.32 -14.70
N GLN A 147 -2.88 -3.25 -14.22
CA GLN A 147 -3.54 -1.97 -14.08
C GLN A 147 -2.81 -1.16 -13.01
N VAL A 148 -2.44 0.09 -13.32
CA VAL A 148 -1.72 0.96 -12.39
C VAL A 148 -2.49 2.25 -12.18
N LEU A 149 -2.90 2.49 -10.94
CA LEU A 149 -3.60 3.69 -10.52
C LEU A 149 -2.69 4.54 -9.66
N ARG A 150 -2.62 5.82 -9.96
CA ARG A 150 -1.87 6.81 -9.20
C ARG A 150 -2.80 7.61 -8.31
N ALA A 151 -2.77 7.37 -7.01
CA ALA A 151 -3.34 8.26 -6.03
C ALA A 151 -2.34 9.38 -5.71
N PHE A 152 -2.84 10.59 -5.55
CA PHE A 152 -2.03 11.71 -5.11
C PHE A 152 -2.82 12.63 -4.20
N PHE A 153 -2.14 13.23 -3.25
CA PHE A 153 -2.75 14.23 -2.40
C PHE A 153 -1.76 15.31 -1.99
N VAL A 154 -2.31 16.47 -1.67
CA VAL A 154 -1.56 17.64 -1.17
C VAL A 154 -2.08 17.96 0.21
N CYS A 155 -1.17 18.11 1.16
CA CYS A 155 -1.50 18.58 2.50
C CYS A 155 -0.59 19.75 2.91
N GLU A 156 -1.06 20.50 3.91
CA GLU A 156 -0.33 21.63 4.48
C GLU A 156 -0.13 21.41 5.98
N PRO A 157 1.04 20.87 6.38
CA PRO A 157 1.38 20.69 7.78
C PRO A 157 1.78 22.03 8.42
N PRO A 158 1.41 22.29 9.69
CA PRO A 158 1.92 23.42 10.45
C PRO A 158 3.44 23.50 10.45
N LYS A 159 4.00 24.71 10.54
CA LYS A 159 5.46 24.92 10.44
C LYS A 159 6.26 24.26 11.56
N ASP A 160 5.66 24.10 12.72
CA ASP A 160 6.23 23.50 13.92
C ASP A 160 6.03 21.96 13.97
N LEU A 161 5.29 21.38 13.02
CA LEU A 161 5.09 19.94 12.98
C LEU A 161 6.35 19.25 12.44
N ALA A 162 6.93 18.37 13.27
CA ALA A 162 8.14 17.62 12.92
C ALA A 162 7.85 16.39 12.07
N ASP A 163 6.76 15.69 12.35
CA ASP A 163 6.35 14.46 11.65
C ASP A 163 4.83 14.29 11.62
N MET A 164 4.36 13.42 10.72
CA MET A 164 2.96 13.02 10.63
C MET A 164 2.83 11.62 10.03
N ASP A 165 1.95 10.81 10.63
CA ASP A 165 1.54 9.54 10.06
C ASP A 165 0.40 9.74 9.06
N MET A 166 0.55 9.09 7.92
CA MET A 166 -0.43 9.16 6.86
C MET A 166 -0.79 7.76 6.39
N THR A 167 -2.04 7.55 6.05
CA THR A 167 -2.49 6.33 5.39
C THR A 167 -3.28 6.67 4.14
N CYS A 168 -3.25 5.77 3.16
CA CYS A 168 -4.07 5.86 1.96
C CYS A 168 -4.51 4.47 1.53
N GLU A 169 -5.76 4.35 1.13
CA GLU A 169 -6.30 3.13 0.54
C GLU A 169 -7.28 3.49 -0.58
N LEU A 170 -7.49 2.59 -1.53
CA LEU A 170 -8.51 2.73 -2.55
C LEU A 170 -9.79 2.04 -2.09
N GLN A 171 -10.90 2.73 -2.22
CA GLN A 171 -12.23 2.19 -1.93
C GLN A 171 -13.11 2.27 -3.18
N ASP A 172 -14.00 1.29 -3.35
CA ASP A 172 -15.05 1.31 -4.36
C ASP A 172 -16.23 2.22 -3.97
N GLU A 173 -17.24 2.30 -4.84
CA GLU A 173 -18.46 3.10 -4.63
C GLU A 173 -19.26 2.70 -3.39
N ASN A 174 -19.11 1.46 -2.90
CA ASN A 174 -19.76 0.94 -1.70
C ASN A 174 -18.90 1.11 -0.43
N GLY A 175 -17.71 1.72 -0.54
CA GLY A 175 -16.78 1.90 0.56
C GLY A 175 -15.97 0.65 0.90
N LYS A 176 -16.03 -0.40 0.06
CA LYS A 176 -15.19 -1.58 0.23
C LYS A 176 -13.75 -1.26 -0.18
N VAL A 177 -12.80 -1.62 0.68
CA VAL A 177 -11.37 -1.47 0.40
C VAL A 177 -10.95 -2.45 -0.69
N VAL A 178 -10.33 -1.95 -1.74
CA VAL A 178 -9.87 -2.69 -2.92
C VAL A 178 -8.36 -2.62 -3.13
N SER A 179 -7.63 -2.05 -2.18
CA SER A 179 -6.16 -1.98 -2.21
C SER A 179 -5.53 -2.38 -0.88
N GLU A 180 -4.23 -2.59 -0.89
CA GLU A 180 -3.43 -2.52 0.33
C GLU A 180 -3.60 -1.15 0.98
N ARG A 181 -3.46 -1.09 2.31
CA ARG A 181 -3.35 0.16 3.04
C ARG A 181 -1.92 0.64 2.96
N TRP A 182 -1.68 1.76 2.29
CA TRP A 182 -0.41 2.46 2.32
C TRP A 182 -0.27 3.20 3.65
N VAL A 183 0.89 3.07 4.29
CA VAL A 183 1.24 3.76 5.54
C VAL A 183 2.57 4.47 5.35
N TYR A 184 2.68 5.70 5.79
CA TYR A 184 3.90 6.50 5.64
C TYR A 184 4.07 7.48 6.80
N LEU A 185 5.27 7.50 7.36
CA LEU A 185 5.71 8.51 8.32
C LEU A 185 6.51 9.59 7.57
N TRP A 186 5.87 10.74 7.35
CA TRP A 186 6.58 11.89 6.81
C TRP A 186 7.32 12.63 7.93
N LYS A 187 8.56 13.03 7.65
CA LYS A 187 9.38 13.85 8.55
C LYS A 187 9.81 15.12 7.83
N ARG A 188 9.73 16.24 8.52
CA ARG A 188 10.24 17.51 7.99
C ARG A 188 11.76 17.46 7.93
N THR A 189 12.30 17.61 6.74
CA THR A 189 13.75 17.81 6.55
C THR A 189 14.06 19.30 6.72
N HIS A 190 14.98 19.60 7.62
CA HIS A 190 15.49 20.97 7.86
C HIS A 190 16.49 21.39 6.81
#